data_27ec25fb148d6ff5c2f7d01cf66dc030
#
_entry.id   27ec25fb148d6ff5c2f7d01cf66dc030
#
_cell.length_a   1.000
_cell.length_b   1.000
_cell.length_c   1.000
_cell.angle_alpha   90.00
_cell.angle_beta   90.00
_cell.angle_gamma   90.00
#
_symmetry.space_group_name_H-M   'P 1'
#
loop_
_entity.id
_entity.type
_entity.pdbx_description
1 polymer ?
#
loop_
_entity_poly.entity_id
_entity_poly.type
_entity_poly.pdbx_seq_one_letter_code
_entity_poly.pdbx_strand_id
1 'polypeptide(L)' 'AAPSKEFNEEGTIVVNIKVDREGRVVEVSIGLGTDIIDSSMRESALRAAKNSIFNKDENAPEIQSGTITYKFIKRQ' A
#
# COMPACT_ATOMS: atom_id res chain seq x y z
N ALA A 1 1.18 7.81 -3.58
CA ALA A 1 1.14 8.47 -2.28
C ALA A 1 2.02 7.75 -1.27
N ALA A 2 2.60 8.47 -0.35
CA ALA A 2 3.43 7.93 0.71
C ALA A 2 2.67 7.93 2.04
N PRO A 3 2.98 6.96 2.94
CA PRO A 3 2.42 6.99 4.29
C PRO A 3 2.88 8.22 5.08
N SER A 4 2.23 8.47 6.21
CA SER A 4 2.62 9.54 7.12
C SER A 4 4.08 9.37 7.55
N LYS A 5 4.77 10.48 7.76
CA LYS A 5 6.15 10.49 8.25
C LYS A 5 6.27 10.11 9.72
N GLU A 6 5.18 10.24 10.47
CA GLU A 6 5.16 9.88 11.88
C GLU A 6 4.93 8.39 12.03
N PHE A 7 5.88 7.71 12.68
CA PHE A 7 5.76 6.28 12.89
C PHE A 7 6.46 5.86 14.18
N ASN A 8 5.94 4.80 14.78
CA ASN A 8 6.37 4.32 16.10
C ASN A 8 7.22 3.06 16.02
N GLU A 9 7.23 2.37 14.89
CA GLU A 9 7.97 1.11 14.73
C GLU A 9 8.77 1.14 13.45
N GLU A 10 9.91 0.45 13.47
CA GLU A 10 10.62 0.12 12.25
C GLU A 10 10.12 -1.22 11.72
N GLY A 11 10.15 -1.37 10.44
CA GLY A 11 9.79 -2.62 9.80
C GLY A 11 9.16 -2.40 8.45
N THR A 12 8.34 -3.36 8.08
CA THR A 12 7.75 -3.42 6.74
C THR A 12 6.23 -3.58 6.84
N ILE A 13 5.51 -2.87 6.00
CA ILE A 13 4.09 -3.11 5.78
C ILE A 13 3.89 -3.44 4.31
N VAL A 14 3.33 -4.61 4.05
CA VAL A 14 2.96 -5.03 2.70
C VAL A 14 1.46 -4.81 2.55
N VAL A 15 1.06 -4.12 1.49
CA VAL A 15 -0.35 -3.89 1.19
C VAL A 15 -0.71 -4.62 -0.09
N ASN A 16 -1.66 -5.53 0.00
CA ASN A 16 -2.26 -6.13 -1.20
C ASN A 16 -3.20 -5.12 -1.83
N ILE A 17 -3.13 -4.99 -3.12
CA ILE A 17 -3.99 -4.04 -3.86
C ILE A 17 -4.68 -4.74 -5.02
N LYS A 18 -5.83 -4.19 -5.42
CA LYS A 18 -6.47 -4.51 -6.68
C LYS A 18 -6.65 -3.21 -7.45
N VAL A 19 -6.26 -3.23 -8.71
CA VAL A 19 -6.22 -2.04 -9.58
C VAL A 19 -7.10 -2.27 -10.79
N ASP A 20 -7.92 -1.29 -11.15
CA ASP A 20 -8.75 -1.35 -12.35
C ASP A 20 -7.97 -0.89 -13.60
N ARG A 21 -8.60 -0.95 -14.76
CA ARG A 21 -7.98 -0.55 -16.03
C ARG A 21 -7.64 0.93 -16.10
N GLU A 22 -8.31 1.74 -15.29
CA GLU A 22 -8.05 3.18 -15.22
C GLU A 22 -6.85 3.51 -14.33
N GLY A 23 -6.24 2.51 -13.71
CA GLY A 23 -5.11 2.71 -12.81
C GLY A 23 -5.51 3.08 -11.39
N ARG A 24 -6.78 2.94 -11.05
CA ARG A 24 -7.28 3.25 -9.70
C ARG A 24 -7.23 2.02 -8.82
N VAL A 25 -6.79 2.22 -7.59
CA VAL A 25 -6.79 1.17 -6.58
C VAL A 25 -8.21 1.05 -6.03
N VAL A 26 -8.83 -0.11 -6.21
CA VAL A 26 -10.21 -0.35 -5.82
C VAL A 26 -10.33 -1.16 -4.52
N GLU A 27 -9.27 -1.84 -4.11
CA GLU A 27 -9.26 -2.62 -2.88
C GLU A 27 -7.86 -2.66 -2.28
N VAL A 28 -7.77 -2.60 -0.96
CA VAL A 28 -6.50 -2.71 -0.22
C VAL A 28 -6.69 -3.60 1.00
N SER A 29 -5.64 -4.34 1.36
CA SER A 29 -5.61 -5.13 2.59
C SER A 29 -4.16 -5.33 3.04
N ILE A 30 -3.96 -5.64 4.31
CA ILE A 30 -2.62 -5.95 4.82
C ILE A 30 -2.20 -7.32 4.29
N GLY A 31 -1.00 -7.39 3.75
CA GLY A 31 -0.47 -8.59 3.12
C GLY A 31 0.57 -9.32 3.97
N LEU A 32 0.92 -10.51 3.52
CA LEU A 32 1.98 -11.31 4.11
C LEU A 32 3.32 -10.59 4.02
N GLY A 33 4.14 -10.73 5.05
CA GLY A 33 5.41 -10.03 5.14
C GLY A 33 5.33 -8.75 5.96
N THR A 34 4.16 -8.36 6.43
CA THR A 34 3.99 -7.22 7.33
C THR A 34 4.43 -7.63 8.73
N ASP A 35 5.38 -6.88 9.29
CA ASP A 35 5.87 -7.12 10.65
C ASP A 35 5.63 -5.95 11.60
N ILE A 36 4.99 -4.89 11.13
CA ILE A 36 4.58 -3.75 11.96
C ILE A 36 3.17 -4.03 12.49
N ILE A 37 3.00 -3.95 13.81
CA ILE A 37 1.71 -4.22 14.46
C ILE A 37 0.94 -2.96 14.83
N ASP A 38 1.60 -1.80 14.83
CA ASP A 38 0.95 -0.52 15.15
C ASP A 38 -0.20 -0.26 14.17
N SER A 39 -1.42 -0.15 14.71
CA SER A 39 -2.62 -0.01 13.88
C SER A 39 -2.66 1.31 13.11
N SER A 40 -2.15 2.39 13.71
CA SER A 40 -2.14 3.69 13.03
C SER A 40 -1.19 3.70 11.83
N MET A 41 -0.06 3.00 11.94
CA MET A 41 0.87 2.86 10.83
C MET A 41 0.27 2.00 9.72
N ARG A 42 -0.42 0.92 10.08
CA ARG A 42 -1.11 0.05 9.11
C ARG A 42 -2.19 0.84 8.37
N GLU A 43 -2.99 1.63 9.08
CA GLU A 43 -4.02 2.47 8.46
C GLU A 43 -3.41 3.51 7.53
N SER A 44 -2.29 4.11 7.92
CA SER A 44 -1.59 5.08 7.08
C SER A 44 -1.11 4.44 5.78
N ALA A 45 -0.55 3.23 5.86
CA ALA A 45 -0.12 2.49 4.68
C ALA A 45 -1.29 2.11 3.77
N LEU A 46 -2.39 1.63 4.36
CA LEU A 46 -3.59 1.30 3.59
C LEU A 46 -4.15 2.52 2.86
N ARG A 47 -4.20 3.66 3.55
CA ARG A 47 -4.67 4.90 2.96
C ARG A 47 -3.76 5.37 1.83
N ALA A 48 -2.44 5.31 2.03
CA ALA A 48 -1.49 5.67 1.00
C ALA A 48 -1.63 4.78 -0.24
N ALA A 49 -1.79 3.48 -0.04
CA ALA A 49 -1.98 2.52 -1.13
C ALA A 49 -3.29 2.80 -1.88
N LYS A 50 -4.37 3.06 -1.15
CA LYS A 50 -5.68 3.34 -1.75
C LYS A 50 -5.65 4.61 -2.61
N ASN A 51 -4.84 5.59 -2.24
CA ASN A 51 -4.71 6.85 -2.97
C ASN A 51 -3.64 6.81 -4.08
N SER A 52 -2.96 5.70 -4.25
CA SER A 52 -1.97 5.54 -5.32
C SER A 52 -2.66 5.44 -6.68
N ILE A 53 -1.99 5.96 -7.71
CA ILE A 53 -2.50 5.94 -9.07
C ILE A 53 -1.47 5.26 -9.95
N PHE A 54 -1.93 4.31 -10.75
CA PHE A 54 -1.10 3.57 -11.68
C PHE A 54 -1.42 3.98 -13.12
N ASN A 55 -0.63 3.52 -14.06
CA ASN A 55 -0.88 3.82 -15.46
C ASN A 55 -2.13 3.10 -15.95
N LYS A 56 -2.95 3.82 -16.70
CA LYS A 56 -4.09 3.24 -17.40
C LYS A 56 -3.59 2.24 -18.44
N ASP A 57 -4.24 1.09 -18.51
CA ASP A 57 -3.94 0.07 -19.52
C ASP A 57 -5.24 -0.58 -19.99
N GLU A 58 -5.69 -0.19 -21.17
CA GLU A 58 -6.94 -0.68 -21.76
C GLU A 58 -6.89 -2.17 -22.10
N ASN A 59 -5.69 -2.73 -22.25
CA ASN A 59 -5.51 -4.14 -22.59
C ASN A 59 -5.30 -5.01 -21.35
N ALA A 60 -5.24 -4.42 -20.18
CA ALA A 60 -5.10 -5.16 -18.93
C ALA A 60 -6.40 -5.88 -18.57
N PRO A 61 -6.32 -6.91 -17.70
CA PRO A 61 -7.53 -7.48 -17.11
C PRO A 61 -8.36 -6.38 -16.42
N GLU A 62 -9.65 -6.62 -16.29
CA GLU A 62 -10.56 -5.67 -15.64
C GLU A 62 -10.09 -5.29 -14.24
N ILE A 63 -9.55 -6.27 -13.51
CA ILE A 63 -8.92 -6.09 -12.20
C ILE A 63 -7.58 -6.81 -12.18
N GLN A 64 -6.53 -6.12 -11.76
CA GLN A 64 -5.22 -6.71 -11.53
C GLN A 64 -4.88 -6.67 -10.05
N SER A 65 -4.33 -7.78 -9.54
CA SER A 65 -3.82 -7.85 -8.17
C SER A 65 -2.34 -7.53 -8.13
N GLY A 66 -1.90 -6.87 -7.08
CA GLY A 66 -0.50 -6.55 -6.86
C GLY A 66 -0.22 -6.29 -5.39
N THR A 67 1.00 -5.86 -5.10
CA THR A 67 1.40 -5.50 -3.75
C THR A 67 2.24 -4.23 -3.78
N ILE A 68 2.15 -3.46 -2.69
CA ILE A 68 3.06 -2.34 -2.44
C ILE A 68 3.73 -2.61 -1.09
N THR A 69 5.04 -2.50 -1.05
CA THR A 69 5.82 -2.69 0.17
C THR A 69 6.32 -1.34 0.66
N TYR A 70 5.97 -0.99 1.88
CA TYR A 70 6.44 0.22 2.54
C TYR A 70 7.44 -0.16 3.61
N LYS A 71 8.62 0.44 3.57
CA LYS A 71 9.66 0.23 4.59
C LYS A 71 9.77 1.46 5.46
N PHE A 72 9.73 1.24 6.77
CA PHE A 72 9.78 2.30 7.77
C PHE A 72 11.09 2.17 8.56
N ILE A 73 11.96 3.13 8.38
CA ILE A 73 13.28 3.14 9.01
C ILE A 73 13.38 4.41 9.85
N LYS A 74 13.64 4.24 11.14
CA LYS A 74 13.85 5.39 12.03
C LYS A 74 15.25 5.96 11.81
N ARG A 75 15.31 7.26 11.64
CA ARG A 75 16.58 7.98 11.54
C ARG A 75 16.94 8.53 12.91
N GLN A 76 18.22 8.41 13.24
CA GLN A 76 18.74 8.98 14.46
C GLN A 76 19.33 10.35 14.19
#